data_7a7e3f89791c936958374f6ef3dc4a00
#
_entry.id   7a7e3f89791c936958374f6ef3dc4a00
#
_cell.length_a   1.000
_cell.length_b   1.000
_cell.length_c   1.000
_cell.angle_alpha   90.00
_cell.angle_beta   90.00
_cell.angle_gamma   90.00
#
_symmetry.space_group_name_H-M   'P 1'
#
loop_
_entity.id
_entity.type
_entity.pdbx_description
1 polymer ?
#
loop_
_entity_poly.entity_id
_entity_poly.type
_entity_poly.pdbx_seq_one_letter_code
_entity_poly.pdbx_strand_id
1 'polypeptide(L)'
;MRSFLGILAGFFTVPIVSVSCDYAFQAIHPAYNPAAYFGGGVALIVLIYGTLSVLLGGYVTGLIAKHSYMMNGLILGCLGLLFAGVYHYKHWHLSPVWFHIVDLLLVVPVAIWGAHLAGKREERRAALAS
;
A
#
# COMPACT_ATOMS: atom_id res chain seq x y z
N MET A 1 -2.20 19.90 -9.97
CA MET A 1 -1.92 18.92 -11.04
C MET A 1 -0.93 17.83 -10.59
N ARG A 2 0.19 18.23 -9.98
CA ARG A 2 1.19 17.24 -9.48
C ARG A 2 0.60 16.34 -8.38
N SER A 3 -0.19 16.90 -7.46
CA SER A 3 -0.85 16.10 -6.42
C SER A 3 -1.75 15.04 -7.01
N PHE A 4 -2.55 15.40 -8.00
CA PHE A 4 -3.43 14.46 -8.70
C PHE A 4 -2.63 13.34 -9.37
N LEU A 5 -1.57 13.70 -10.10
CA LEU A 5 -0.71 12.73 -10.77
C LEU A 5 0.00 11.83 -9.75
N GLY A 6 0.47 12.41 -8.66
CA GLY A 6 1.12 11.66 -7.60
C GLY A 6 0.19 10.64 -6.95
N ILE A 7 -1.03 11.08 -6.61
CA ILE A 7 -2.03 10.20 -6.00
C ILE A 7 -2.42 9.09 -6.97
N LEU A 8 -2.62 9.43 -8.24
CA LEU A 8 -2.96 8.45 -9.27
C LEU A 8 -1.86 7.41 -9.46
N ALA A 9 -0.61 7.87 -9.54
CA ALA A 9 0.55 6.97 -9.67
C ALA A 9 0.70 6.07 -8.45
N GLY A 10 0.57 6.63 -7.25
CA GLY A 10 0.63 5.85 -6.02
C GLY A 10 -0.50 4.84 -5.91
N PHE A 11 -1.69 5.24 -6.31
CA PHE A 11 -2.86 4.36 -6.32
C PHE A 11 -2.64 3.14 -7.22
N PHE A 12 -2.07 3.33 -8.40
CA PHE A 12 -1.78 2.21 -9.31
C PHE A 12 -0.54 1.41 -8.88
N THR A 13 0.39 2.04 -8.17
CA THR A 13 1.58 1.34 -7.64
C THR A 13 1.19 0.22 -6.68
N VAL A 14 0.22 0.47 -5.81
CA VAL A 14 -0.19 -0.51 -4.79
C VAL A 14 -0.62 -1.84 -5.40
N PRO A 15 -1.60 -1.90 -6.32
CA PRO A 15 -2.00 -3.18 -6.90
C PRO A 15 -0.91 -3.82 -7.76
N ILE A 16 -0.12 -3.02 -8.48
CA ILE A 16 0.96 -3.56 -9.31
C ILE A 16 1.99 -4.29 -8.43
N VAL A 17 2.45 -3.65 -7.37
CA VAL A 17 3.43 -4.24 -6.46
C VAL A 17 2.82 -5.43 -5.71
N SER A 18 1.59 -5.30 -5.24
CA SER A 18 0.90 -6.35 -4.49
C SER A 18 0.71 -7.61 -5.33
N VAL A 19 0.22 -7.46 -6.56
CA VAL A 19 0.03 -8.60 -7.48
C VAL A 19 1.37 -9.24 -7.85
N SER A 20 2.40 -8.42 -8.06
CA SER A 20 3.75 -8.93 -8.32
C SER A 20 4.26 -9.77 -7.15
N CYS A 21 4.02 -9.32 -5.93
CA CYS A 21 4.37 -10.08 -4.71
C CYS A 21 3.56 -11.37 -4.60
N ASP A 22 2.29 -11.36 -4.98
CA ASP A 22 1.45 -12.56 -4.98
C ASP A 22 2.04 -13.62 -5.92
N TYR A 23 2.42 -13.23 -7.13
CA TYR A 23 3.04 -14.16 -8.08
C TYR A 23 4.39 -14.68 -7.58
N ALA A 24 5.21 -13.81 -7.01
CA ALA A 24 6.50 -14.21 -6.45
C ALA A 24 6.32 -15.18 -5.28
N PHE A 25 5.37 -14.91 -4.40
CA PHE A 25 5.08 -15.78 -3.27
C PHE A 25 4.53 -17.13 -3.72
N GLN A 26 3.67 -17.14 -4.72
CA GLN A 26 3.14 -18.38 -5.29
C GLN A 26 4.25 -19.23 -5.91
N ALA A 27 5.24 -18.60 -6.55
CA ALA A 27 6.38 -19.31 -7.11
C ALA A 27 7.24 -20.00 -6.05
N ILE A 28 7.38 -19.34 -4.87
CA ILE A 28 8.15 -19.89 -3.74
C ILE A 28 7.33 -20.93 -2.97
N HIS A 29 6.02 -20.70 -2.85
CA HIS A 29 5.11 -21.54 -2.08
C HIS A 29 3.93 -21.96 -2.98
N PRO A 30 4.07 -23.03 -3.77
CA PRO A 30 3.05 -23.40 -4.76
C PRO A 30 1.66 -23.70 -4.18
N ALA A 31 1.57 -24.02 -2.90
CA ALA A 31 0.28 -24.25 -2.24
C ALA A 31 -0.51 -22.95 -2.02
N TYR A 32 0.14 -21.79 -2.11
CA TYR A 32 -0.53 -20.51 -1.97
C TYR A 32 -1.30 -20.16 -3.24
N ASN A 33 -2.55 -19.75 -3.06
CA ASN A 33 -3.39 -19.27 -4.16
C ASN A 33 -4.17 -18.06 -3.65
N PRO A 34 -3.91 -16.85 -4.20
CA PRO A 34 -4.62 -15.65 -3.75
C PRO A 34 -6.12 -15.67 -4.02
N ALA A 35 -6.58 -16.54 -4.90
CA ALA A 35 -8.01 -16.71 -5.19
C ALA A 35 -8.68 -17.74 -4.29
N ALA A 36 -7.94 -18.39 -3.37
CA ALA A 36 -8.45 -19.38 -2.44
C ALA A 36 -8.21 -18.92 -1.01
N TYR A 37 -8.85 -19.63 -0.05
CA TYR A 37 -8.68 -19.29 1.36
C TYR A 37 -7.22 -19.42 1.78
N PHE A 38 -6.74 -18.44 2.50
CA PHE A 38 -5.43 -18.48 3.17
C PHE A 38 -5.58 -17.96 4.61
N GLY A 39 -4.75 -18.46 5.50
CA GLY A 39 -4.82 -18.08 6.92
C GLY A 39 -3.51 -18.38 7.63
N GLY A 40 -3.47 -18.13 8.93
CA GLY A 40 -2.30 -18.37 9.77
C GLY A 40 -1.07 -17.58 9.30
N GLY A 41 0.07 -18.27 9.18
CA GLY A 41 1.33 -17.65 8.78
C GLY A 41 1.29 -17.08 7.36
N VAL A 42 0.54 -17.69 6.46
CA VAL A 42 0.37 -17.18 5.09
C VAL A 42 -0.33 -15.82 5.11
N ALA A 43 -1.39 -15.69 5.89
CA ALA A 43 -2.09 -14.41 6.03
C ALA A 43 -1.16 -13.32 6.55
N LEU A 44 -0.28 -13.66 7.51
CA LEU A 44 0.70 -12.71 8.04
C LEU A 44 1.68 -12.24 6.95
N ILE A 45 2.18 -13.16 6.14
CA ILE A 45 3.09 -12.83 5.04
C ILE A 45 2.40 -11.93 4.01
N VAL A 46 1.18 -12.27 3.62
CA VAL A 46 0.38 -11.46 2.69
C VAL A 46 0.14 -10.07 3.25
N LEU A 47 -0.16 -9.96 4.54
CA LEU A 47 -0.34 -8.68 5.21
C LEU A 47 0.94 -7.83 5.15
N ILE A 48 2.10 -8.45 5.40
CA ILE A 48 3.40 -7.74 5.38
C ILE A 48 3.66 -7.14 3.99
N TYR A 49 3.60 -7.94 2.94
CA TYR A 49 3.91 -7.39 1.60
C TYR A 49 2.81 -6.46 1.09
N GLY A 50 1.55 -6.68 1.47
CA GLY A 50 0.47 -5.76 1.16
C GLY A 50 0.69 -4.40 1.80
N THR A 51 1.11 -4.38 3.07
CA THR A 51 1.46 -3.15 3.80
C THR A 51 2.64 -2.45 3.15
N LEU A 52 3.69 -3.19 2.76
CA LEU A 52 4.83 -2.62 2.06
C LEU A 52 4.43 -2.03 0.71
N SER A 53 3.47 -2.63 0.02
CA SER A 53 2.93 -2.10 -1.24
C SER A 53 2.26 -0.74 -1.03
N VAL A 54 1.47 -0.60 0.04
CA VAL A 54 0.83 0.68 0.40
C VAL A 54 1.87 1.72 0.78
N LEU A 55 2.89 1.33 1.55
CA LEU A 55 3.99 2.21 1.91
C LEU A 55 4.69 2.75 0.65
N LEU A 56 4.98 1.87 -0.30
CA LEU A 56 5.60 2.24 -1.56
C LEU A 56 4.70 3.16 -2.38
N GLY A 57 3.40 2.88 -2.41
CA GLY A 57 2.42 3.74 -3.09
C GLY A 57 2.41 5.15 -2.53
N GLY A 58 2.40 5.28 -1.19
CA GLY A 58 2.49 6.58 -0.52
C GLY A 58 3.78 7.30 -0.85
N TYR A 59 4.89 6.57 -0.85
CA TYR A 59 6.20 7.10 -1.20
C TYR A 59 6.22 7.66 -2.63
N VAL A 60 5.68 6.90 -3.59
CA VAL A 60 5.58 7.34 -4.99
C VAL A 60 4.71 8.60 -5.10
N THR A 61 3.59 8.63 -4.38
CA THR A 61 2.72 9.81 -4.33
C THR A 61 3.50 11.05 -3.89
N GLY A 62 4.26 10.92 -2.80
CA GLY A 62 5.07 12.03 -2.28
C GLY A 62 6.16 12.48 -3.24
N LEU A 63 6.83 11.52 -3.88
CA LEU A 63 7.90 11.82 -4.84
C LEU A 63 7.40 12.65 -6.03
N ILE A 64 6.20 12.35 -6.52
CA ILE A 64 5.63 13.05 -7.69
C ILE A 64 5.01 14.38 -7.28
N ALA A 65 4.24 14.40 -6.18
CA ALA A 65 3.55 15.60 -5.71
C ALA A 65 4.53 16.68 -5.25
N LYS A 66 5.56 16.30 -4.52
CA LYS A 66 6.64 17.18 -4.00
C LYS A 66 6.17 18.30 -3.08
N HIS A 67 4.96 18.22 -2.57
CA HIS A 67 4.41 19.15 -1.56
C HIS A 67 3.24 18.49 -0.85
N SER A 68 2.86 19.06 0.30
CA SER A 68 1.71 18.60 1.08
C SER A 68 1.71 17.07 1.27
N TYR A 69 2.86 16.52 1.65
CA TYR A 69 3.08 15.07 1.68
C TYR A 69 2.03 14.33 2.49
N MET A 70 1.76 14.82 3.70
CA MET A 70 0.80 14.15 4.59
C MET A 70 -0.62 14.21 4.05
N MET A 71 -1.02 15.34 3.46
CA MET A 71 -2.35 15.49 2.87
C MET A 71 -2.52 14.55 1.67
N ASN A 72 -1.51 14.48 0.80
CA ASN A 72 -1.55 13.59 -0.36
C ASN A 72 -1.56 12.12 0.07
N GLY A 73 -0.80 11.78 1.11
CA GLY A 73 -0.81 10.45 1.69
C GLY A 73 -2.17 10.10 2.29
N LEU A 74 -2.80 11.06 2.96
CA LEU A 74 -4.14 10.88 3.52
C LEU A 74 -5.18 10.62 2.41
N ILE A 75 -5.14 11.40 1.34
CA ILE A 75 -6.06 11.22 0.21
C ILE A 75 -5.85 9.85 -0.43
N LEU A 76 -4.59 9.48 -0.68
CA LEU A 76 -4.27 8.15 -1.21
C LEU A 76 -4.77 7.05 -0.29
N GLY A 77 -4.54 7.21 1.02
CA GLY A 77 -4.98 6.25 2.02
C GLY A 77 -6.50 6.09 2.06
N CYS A 78 -7.23 7.20 1.97
CA CYS A 78 -8.69 7.17 1.95
C CYS A 78 -9.23 6.47 0.69
N LEU A 79 -8.66 6.77 -0.48
CA LEU A 79 -9.01 6.08 -1.72
C LEU A 79 -8.68 4.60 -1.63
N GLY A 80 -7.49 4.27 -1.11
CA GLY A 80 -7.07 2.89 -0.90
C GLY A 80 -8.00 2.16 0.05
N LEU A 81 -8.42 2.81 1.13
CA LEU A 81 -9.34 2.23 2.09
C LEU A 81 -10.70 1.92 1.44
N LEU A 82 -11.20 2.82 0.60
CA LEU A 82 -12.46 2.60 -0.11
C LEU A 82 -12.37 1.36 -1.01
N PHE A 83 -11.33 1.28 -1.83
CA PHE A 83 -11.15 0.14 -2.74
C PHE A 83 -10.79 -1.14 -2.00
N ALA A 84 -9.95 -1.04 -0.97
CA ALA A 84 -9.61 -2.20 -0.12
C ALA A 84 -10.86 -2.72 0.61
N GLY A 85 -11.72 -1.82 1.08
CA GLY A 85 -12.97 -2.19 1.73
C GLY A 85 -13.87 -3.00 0.81
N VAL A 86 -14.01 -2.56 -0.44
CA VAL A 86 -14.80 -3.29 -1.44
C VAL A 86 -14.17 -4.66 -1.73
N TYR A 87 -12.85 -4.70 -1.88
CA TYR A 87 -12.12 -5.94 -2.12
C TYR A 87 -12.31 -6.92 -0.96
N HIS A 88 -12.11 -6.47 0.28
CA HIS A 88 -12.27 -7.32 1.46
C HIS A 88 -13.72 -7.79 1.63
N TYR A 89 -14.69 -6.96 1.32
CA TYR A 89 -16.09 -7.33 1.37
C TYR A 89 -16.39 -8.50 0.40
N LYS A 90 -15.88 -8.41 -0.82
CA LYS A 90 -16.09 -9.44 -1.85
C LYS A 90 -15.33 -10.74 -1.52
N HIS A 91 -14.20 -10.64 -0.85
CA HIS A 91 -13.32 -11.76 -0.55
C HIS A 91 -13.27 -12.10 0.94
N TRP A 92 -14.32 -11.72 1.68
CA TRP A 92 -14.35 -11.88 3.13
C TRP A 92 -14.10 -13.33 3.57
N HIS A 93 -14.64 -14.28 2.83
CA HIS A 93 -14.53 -15.71 3.15
C HIS A 93 -13.16 -16.32 2.83
N LEU A 94 -12.28 -15.57 2.16
CA LEU A 94 -10.98 -16.09 1.72
C LEU A 94 -9.87 -15.89 2.74
N SER A 95 -10.10 -15.13 3.80
CA SER A 95 -9.08 -14.85 4.82
C SER A 95 -9.71 -14.69 6.20
N PRO A 96 -8.88 -14.81 7.26
CA PRO A 96 -9.38 -14.61 8.62
C PRO A 96 -9.89 -13.19 8.85
N VAL A 97 -10.85 -13.04 9.77
CA VAL A 97 -11.41 -11.73 10.11
C VAL A 97 -10.33 -10.76 10.59
N TRP A 98 -9.38 -11.22 11.42
CA TRP A 98 -8.30 -10.38 11.92
C TRP A 98 -7.46 -9.78 10.79
N PHE A 99 -7.24 -10.55 9.73
CA PHE A 99 -6.49 -10.09 8.55
C PHE A 99 -7.19 -8.89 7.90
N HIS A 100 -8.50 -8.98 7.67
CA HIS A 100 -9.27 -7.90 7.09
C HIS A 100 -9.22 -6.63 7.93
N ILE A 101 -9.43 -6.78 9.24
CA ILE A 101 -9.45 -5.65 10.16
C ILE A 101 -8.08 -4.96 10.21
N VAL A 102 -7.01 -5.73 10.41
CA VAL A 102 -5.66 -5.18 10.51
C VAL A 102 -5.24 -4.52 9.20
N ASP A 103 -5.50 -5.17 8.07
CA ASP A 103 -5.14 -4.62 6.77
C ASP A 103 -5.83 -3.30 6.51
N LEU A 104 -7.14 -3.21 6.75
CA LEU A 104 -7.89 -1.97 6.57
C LEU A 104 -7.42 -0.86 7.50
N LEU A 105 -7.07 -1.20 8.74
CA LEU A 105 -6.57 -0.21 9.70
C LEU A 105 -5.20 0.33 9.32
N LEU A 106 -4.37 -0.45 8.62
CA LEU A 106 -3.03 -0.05 8.24
C LEU A 106 -2.98 0.79 6.96
N VAL A 107 -4.00 0.70 6.10
CA VAL A 107 -3.96 1.35 4.78
C VAL A 107 -3.70 2.86 4.89
N VAL A 108 -4.46 3.58 5.70
CA VAL A 108 -4.35 5.03 5.81
C VAL A 108 -3.05 5.47 6.51
N PRO A 109 -2.73 4.96 7.72
CA PRO A 109 -1.48 5.37 8.38
C PRO A 109 -0.24 5.06 7.56
N VAL A 110 -0.19 3.91 6.90
CA VAL A 110 0.98 3.49 6.11
C VAL A 110 1.13 4.35 4.87
N ALA A 111 0.02 4.71 4.19
CA ALA A 111 0.06 5.61 3.04
C ALA A 111 0.61 6.99 3.45
N ILE A 112 0.16 7.52 4.58
CA ILE A 112 0.65 8.79 5.11
C ILE A 112 2.16 8.69 5.43
N TRP A 113 2.56 7.60 6.07
CA TRP A 113 3.96 7.40 6.42
C TRP A 113 4.84 7.31 5.17
N GLY A 114 4.40 6.59 4.14
CA GLY A 114 5.13 6.52 2.87
C GLY A 114 5.34 7.88 2.24
N ALA A 115 4.30 8.70 2.17
CA ALA A 115 4.39 10.06 1.66
C ALA A 115 5.33 10.93 2.53
N HIS A 116 5.25 10.77 3.85
CA HIS A 116 6.13 11.47 4.78
C HIS A 116 7.62 11.13 4.55
N LEU A 117 7.92 9.86 4.28
CA LEU A 117 9.29 9.42 3.96
C LEU A 117 9.80 10.08 2.68
N ALA A 118 8.95 10.26 1.67
CA ALA A 118 9.31 10.99 0.46
C ALA A 118 9.64 12.44 0.78
N GLY A 119 8.88 13.06 1.66
CA GLY A 119 9.15 14.43 2.14
C GLY A 119 10.48 14.54 2.83
N LYS A 120 10.80 13.59 3.71
CA LYS A 120 12.12 13.57 4.40
C LYS A 120 13.26 13.41 3.41
N ARG A 121 13.08 12.61 2.38
CA ARG A 121 14.08 12.43 1.33
C ARG A 121 14.35 13.75 0.61
N GLU A 122 13.29 14.49 0.25
CA GLU A 122 13.45 15.78 -0.42
C GLU A 122 14.15 16.82 0.48
N GLU A 123 13.80 16.86 1.76
CA GLU A 123 14.47 17.72 2.73
C GLU A 123 15.97 17.42 2.81
N ARG A 124 16.32 16.13 2.86
CA ARG A 124 17.72 15.70 2.91
C ARG A 124 18.47 16.09 1.65
N ARG A 125 17.85 15.93 0.49
CA ARG A 125 18.45 16.34 -0.79
C ARG A 125 18.68 17.84 -0.84
N ALA A 126 17.70 18.62 -0.40
CA ALA A 126 17.84 20.08 -0.35
C ALA A 126 18.96 20.51 0.60
N ALA A 127 19.09 19.86 1.76
CA ALA A 127 20.15 20.15 2.72
C ALA A 127 21.53 19.86 2.15
N LEU A 128 21.66 18.75 1.38
CA LEU A 128 22.94 18.39 0.76
C LEU A 128 23.29 19.29 -0.42
N ALA A 129 22.30 19.88 -1.09
CA ALA A 129 22.52 20.79 -2.22
C ALA A 129 22.89 22.21 -1.79
N SER A 130 22.57 22.56 -0.55
CA SER A 130 22.90 23.86 0.01
C SER A 130 24.22 23.80 0.78
#